data_0de8f56376692ac9310f853218fcdc81
#
_entry.id   0de8f56376692ac9310f853218fcdc81
#
_cell.length_a   1.000
_cell.length_b   1.000
_cell.length_c   1.000
_cell.angle_alpha   90.00
_cell.angle_beta   90.00
_cell.angle_gamma   90.00
#
_symmetry.space_group_name_H-M   'P 1'
#
loop_
_entity.id
_entity.type
_entity.pdbx_description
1 polymer ?
#
loop_
_entity_poly.entity_id
_entity_poly.type
_entity_poly.pdbx_seq_one_letter_code
_entity_poly.pdbx_strand_id
1 'polypeptide(L)'
;KDGDGHYDVLSALQKSIRGSDVNASLHYAARLVEAGDLPSLARRLTVIAYEDIGLANPDAQVHTVTALEAAQRIGFPEARILIANIVIDLALSPKSNSAYVAMDKALADLRKNGNLPIPRHLRDGHYAGSKELGNAQDYLYPHSYPCNWVKQDYLPDKIKDANYFTPNENGKYERALGMTKDKIDQLKKWWYRLQKIMFFSWIFQNLWYYNYRNAVVYDFTLKCWPTIFCIIRETKDF
;
A
#
# COMPACT_ATOMS: atom_id res chain seq x y z
N LYS A 1 13.92 19.36 34.52
CA LYS A 1 13.87 20.50 33.56
C LYS A 1 14.60 20.19 32.24
N ASP A 2 15.57 19.28 32.21
CA ASP A 2 16.35 18.97 31.00
C ASP A 2 15.61 18.00 30.02
N GLY A 3 14.66 17.22 30.50
CA GLY A 3 13.89 16.30 29.66
C GLY A 3 12.95 16.97 28.64
N ASP A 4 12.28 18.06 29.04
CA ASP A 4 11.32 18.75 28.16
C ASP A 4 12.05 19.41 26.97
N GLY A 5 13.23 20.02 27.20
CA GLY A 5 14.04 20.62 26.15
C GLY A 5 14.57 19.63 25.12
N HIS A 6 14.83 18.39 25.53
CA HIS A 6 15.29 17.33 24.62
C HIS A 6 14.19 16.86 23.65
N TYR A 7 12.96 16.66 24.14
CA TYR A 7 11.81 16.32 23.29
C TYR A 7 11.44 17.45 22.34
N ASP A 8 11.61 18.70 22.75
CA ASP A 8 11.39 19.88 21.91
C ASP A 8 12.35 19.91 20.72
N VAL A 9 13.64 19.57 20.93
CA VAL A 9 14.64 19.50 19.85
C VAL A 9 14.30 18.38 18.86
N LEU A 10 13.92 17.21 19.33
CA LEU A 10 13.49 16.09 18.45
C LEU A 10 12.23 16.45 17.65
N SER A 11 11.29 17.17 18.28
CA SER A 11 10.08 17.65 17.61
C SER A 11 10.40 18.73 16.57
N ALA A 12 11.30 19.65 16.89
CA ALA A 12 11.73 20.70 15.97
C ALA A 12 12.47 20.11 14.76
N LEU A 13 13.35 19.13 14.96
CA LEU A 13 14.03 18.40 13.90
C LEU A 13 13.01 17.78 12.92
N GLN A 14 12.03 17.03 13.43
CA GLN A 14 11.01 16.40 12.59
C GLN A 14 10.20 17.44 11.81
N LYS A 15 9.75 18.50 12.48
CA LYS A 15 8.96 19.56 11.85
C LYS A 15 9.75 20.32 10.78
N SER A 16 11.05 20.54 10.98
CA SER A 16 11.93 21.19 10.02
C SER A 16 12.14 20.32 8.78
N ILE A 17 12.38 19.01 8.95
CA ILE A 17 12.51 18.07 7.83
C ILE A 17 11.18 17.97 7.08
N ARG A 18 10.05 17.84 7.78
CA ARG A 18 8.71 17.85 7.18
C ARG A 18 8.42 19.12 6.39
N GLY A 19 8.88 20.26 6.89
CA GLY A 19 8.78 21.57 6.23
C GLY A 19 9.82 21.81 5.15
N SER A 20 10.74 20.85 4.90
CA SER A 20 11.83 20.98 3.92
C SER A 20 12.79 22.15 4.19
N ASP A 21 12.93 22.56 5.46
CA ASP A 21 13.94 23.55 5.87
C ASP A 21 15.24 22.84 6.25
N VAL A 22 16.18 22.77 5.32
CA VAL A 22 17.48 22.10 5.48
C VAL A 22 18.31 22.73 6.59
N ASN A 23 18.32 24.08 6.68
CA ASN A 23 19.16 24.79 7.64
C ASN A 23 18.66 24.57 9.08
N ALA A 24 17.35 24.68 9.29
CA ALA A 24 16.74 24.37 10.59
C ALA A 24 16.93 22.88 10.94
N SER A 25 16.78 21.97 9.98
CA SER A 25 17.00 20.53 10.19
C SER A 25 18.42 20.24 10.65
N LEU A 26 19.42 20.80 9.98
CA LEU A 26 20.83 20.66 10.36
C LEU A 26 21.12 21.28 11.73
N HIS A 27 20.54 22.44 12.03
CA HIS A 27 20.71 23.10 13.33
C HIS A 27 20.20 22.23 14.48
N TYR A 28 18.98 21.67 14.37
CA TYR A 28 18.42 20.81 15.42
C TYR A 28 19.11 19.45 15.50
N ALA A 29 19.56 18.89 14.38
CA ALA A 29 20.39 17.70 14.37
C ALA A 29 21.74 17.93 15.08
N ALA A 30 22.39 19.07 14.80
CA ALA A 30 23.65 19.43 15.44
C ALA A 30 23.54 19.54 16.97
N ARG A 31 22.42 20.03 17.51
CA ARG A 31 22.17 20.07 18.96
C ARG A 31 22.14 18.67 19.57
N LEU A 32 21.57 17.67 18.87
CA LEU A 32 21.53 16.27 19.34
C LEU A 32 22.90 15.60 19.17
N VAL A 33 23.66 15.94 18.13
CA VAL A 33 25.05 15.49 17.93
C VAL A 33 25.97 16.01 19.06
N GLU A 34 25.86 17.30 19.39
CA GLU A 34 26.64 17.92 20.47
C GLU A 34 26.29 17.32 21.82
N ALA A 35 25.02 16.94 22.03
CA ALA A 35 24.59 16.22 23.23
C ALA A 35 25.03 14.76 23.26
N GLY A 36 25.65 14.23 22.22
CA GLY A 36 26.09 12.84 22.12
C GLY A 36 24.95 11.82 22.01
N ASP A 37 23.70 12.28 21.74
CA ASP A 37 22.52 11.41 21.76
C ASP A 37 22.22 10.79 20.37
N LEU A 38 23.14 9.93 19.95
CA LEU A 38 22.97 9.17 18.70
C LEU A 38 21.76 8.24 18.71
N PRO A 39 21.38 7.53 19.81
CA PRO A 39 20.24 6.65 19.82
C PRO A 39 18.90 7.36 19.54
N SER A 40 18.62 8.49 20.22
CA SER A 40 17.38 9.25 20.01
C SER A 40 17.34 9.88 18.63
N LEU A 41 18.48 10.37 18.15
CA LEU A 41 18.61 10.93 16.80
C LEU A 41 18.35 9.85 15.74
N ALA A 42 18.97 8.68 15.86
CA ALA A 42 18.78 7.56 14.95
C ALA A 42 17.32 7.09 14.92
N ARG A 43 16.70 6.89 16.08
CA ARG A 43 15.29 6.55 16.17
C ARG A 43 14.41 7.59 15.49
N ARG A 44 14.64 8.88 15.74
CA ARG A 44 13.84 9.97 15.17
C ARG A 44 13.98 10.05 13.66
N LEU A 45 15.18 10.00 13.11
CA LEU A 45 15.44 10.05 11.68
C LEU A 45 14.82 8.84 10.95
N THR A 46 14.86 7.65 11.55
CA THR A 46 14.18 6.46 11.02
C THR A 46 12.67 6.69 10.95
N VAL A 47 12.06 7.20 12.02
CA VAL A 47 10.61 7.51 12.03
C VAL A 47 10.26 8.52 10.93
N ILE A 48 11.02 9.61 10.81
CA ILE A 48 10.81 10.64 9.77
C ILE A 48 10.89 10.04 8.37
N ALA A 49 11.88 9.16 8.10
CA ALA A 49 12.04 8.53 6.80
C ALA A 49 10.82 7.71 6.36
N TYR A 50 10.15 7.05 7.31
CA TYR A 50 8.97 6.22 7.01
C TYR A 50 7.64 6.96 7.18
N GLU A 51 7.55 7.95 8.09
CA GLU A 51 6.33 8.72 8.36
C GLU A 51 6.14 9.88 7.39
N ASP A 52 7.20 10.69 7.17
CA ASP A 52 7.11 11.96 6.44
C ASP A 52 7.55 11.83 4.97
N ILE A 53 8.54 10.98 4.66
CA ILE A 53 8.98 10.71 3.30
C ILE A 53 8.16 9.54 2.72
N GLY A 54 8.06 8.43 3.45
CA GLY A 54 7.21 7.30 3.12
C GLY A 54 7.41 6.81 1.68
N LEU A 55 6.29 6.61 0.98
CA LEU A 55 6.29 6.10 -0.39
C LEU A 55 6.73 7.12 -1.44
N ALA A 56 6.92 8.40 -1.07
CA ALA A 56 7.37 9.41 -2.02
C ALA A 56 8.82 9.18 -2.48
N ASN A 57 9.69 8.67 -1.59
CA ASN A 57 11.08 8.32 -1.89
C ASN A 57 11.55 7.13 -1.03
N PRO A 58 11.31 5.86 -1.45
CA PRO A 58 11.77 4.69 -0.71
C PRO A 58 13.30 4.58 -0.57
N ASP A 59 14.06 5.13 -1.52
CA ASP A 59 15.53 5.10 -1.46
C ASP A 59 16.05 5.87 -0.25
N ALA A 60 15.43 6.99 0.11
CA ALA A 60 15.78 7.75 1.30
C ALA A 60 15.61 6.94 2.60
N GLN A 61 14.66 6.00 2.65
CA GLN A 61 14.47 5.09 3.79
C GLN A 61 15.67 4.14 3.93
N VAL A 62 16.09 3.54 2.81
CA VAL A 62 17.24 2.60 2.75
C VAL A 62 18.51 3.34 3.10
N HIS A 63 18.74 4.54 2.52
CA HIS A 63 19.89 5.38 2.83
C HIS A 63 19.93 5.72 4.33
N THR A 64 18.79 6.08 4.90
CA THR A 64 18.70 6.44 6.32
C THR A 64 19.09 5.27 7.21
N VAL A 65 18.50 4.09 7.02
CA VAL A 65 18.78 2.92 7.85
C VAL A 65 20.25 2.51 7.73
N THR A 66 20.76 2.40 6.50
CA THR A 66 22.15 1.99 6.23
C THR A 66 23.16 2.96 6.84
N ALA A 67 22.94 4.26 6.67
CA ALA A 67 23.85 5.26 7.20
C ALA A 67 23.78 5.38 8.74
N LEU A 68 22.61 5.15 9.34
CA LEU A 68 22.47 5.13 10.80
C LEU A 68 23.16 3.90 11.42
N GLU A 69 23.06 2.73 10.79
CA GLU A 69 23.81 1.55 11.21
C GLU A 69 25.35 1.79 11.15
N ALA A 70 25.81 2.43 10.08
CA ALA A 70 27.22 2.81 9.95
C ALA A 70 27.61 3.84 11.02
N ALA A 71 26.78 4.86 11.26
CA ALA A 71 27.01 5.89 12.27
C ALA A 71 27.12 5.29 13.69
N GLN A 72 26.30 4.30 14.03
CA GLN A 72 26.37 3.61 15.31
C GLN A 72 27.66 2.79 15.49
N ARG A 73 28.19 2.24 14.40
CA ARG A 73 29.47 1.49 14.43
C ARG A 73 30.69 2.40 14.54
N ILE A 74 30.64 3.56 13.87
CA ILE A 74 31.76 4.53 13.83
C ILE A 74 31.79 5.36 15.13
N GLY A 75 30.61 5.82 15.58
CA GLY A 75 30.50 6.72 16.73
C GLY A 75 30.91 8.15 16.43
N PHE A 76 30.75 9.02 17.45
CA PHE A 76 31.21 10.41 17.37
C PHE A 76 32.74 10.50 17.57
N PRO A 77 33.41 11.48 16.90
CA PRO A 77 32.80 12.59 16.17
C PRO A 77 32.45 12.31 14.69
N GLU A 78 32.90 11.24 14.08
CA GLU A 78 32.77 10.99 12.63
C GLU A 78 31.33 10.68 12.20
N ALA A 79 30.51 10.11 13.07
CA ALA A 79 29.08 9.82 12.80
C ALA A 79 28.30 11.06 12.31
N ARG A 80 28.73 12.29 12.69
CA ARG A 80 28.12 13.54 12.24
C ARG A 80 28.08 13.68 10.72
N ILE A 81 29.07 13.10 10.00
CA ILE A 81 29.17 13.17 8.55
C ILE A 81 28.01 12.42 7.89
N LEU A 82 27.73 11.20 8.38
CA LEU A 82 26.63 10.37 7.90
C LEU A 82 25.28 11.01 8.24
N ILE A 83 25.16 11.55 9.46
CA ILE A 83 23.96 12.23 9.93
C ILE A 83 23.63 13.44 9.05
N ALA A 84 24.62 14.25 8.69
CA ALA A 84 24.43 15.40 7.83
C ALA A 84 23.86 14.99 6.45
N ASN A 85 24.39 13.92 5.85
CA ASN A 85 23.89 13.37 4.58
C ASN A 85 22.41 12.94 4.69
N ILE A 86 22.05 12.19 5.75
CA ILE A 86 20.68 11.75 5.98
C ILE A 86 19.74 12.96 6.16
N VAL A 87 20.11 13.93 6.98
CA VAL A 87 19.28 15.10 7.29
C VAL A 87 18.99 15.90 6.02
N ILE A 88 20.00 16.10 5.17
CA ILE A 88 19.83 16.81 3.89
C ILE A 88 18.95 16.01 2.93
N ASP A 89 19.21 14.70 2.78
CA ASP A 89 18.42 13.83 1.90
C ASP A 89 16.95 13.82 2.33
N LEU A 90 16.65 13.63 3.61
CA LEU A 90 15.29 13.63 4.14
C LEU A 90 14.61 15.01 4.00
N ALA A 91 15.35 16.11 4.29
CA ALA A 91 14.78 17.44 4.20
C ALA A 91 14.38 17.81 2.76
N LEU A 92 15.16 17.38 1.76
CA LEU A 92 14.94 17.71 0.35
C LEU A 92 14.14 16.62 -0.41
N SER A 93 13.92 15.45 0.18
CA SER A 93 13.07 14.44 -0.42
C SER A 93 11.62 14.90 -0.52
N PRO A 94 10.86 14.46 -1.55
CA PRO A 94 9.42 14.68 -1.58
C PRO A 94 8.77 14.04 -0.37
N LYS A 95 7.66 14.62 0.09
CA LYS A 95 6.97 14.23 1.33
C LYS A 95 5.69 13.47 1.02
N SER A 96 5.46 12.34 1.73
CA SER A 96 4.18 11.64 1.75
C SER A 96 3.99 10.88 3.05
N ASN A 97 2.87 11.09 3.69
CA ASN A 97 2.43 10.35 4.87
C ASN A 97 1.31 9.35 4.54
N SER A 98 1.08 9.06 3.27
CA SER A 98 -0.06 8.25 2.79
C SER A 98 -0.11 6.86 3.41
N ALA A 99 1.05 6.20 3.57
CA ALA A 99 1.14 4.87 4.18
C ALA A 99 0.79 4.90 5.67
N TYR A 100 1.30 5.89 6.40
CA TYR A 100 0.96 6.12 7.81
C TYR A 100 -0.55 6.35 7.98
N VAL A 101 -1.12 7.28 7.21
CA VAL A 101 -2.56 7.59 7.25
C VAL A 101 -3.41 6.37 6.85
N ALA A 102 -2.96 5.54 5.90
CA ALA A 102 -3.65 4.32 5.51
C ALA A 102 -3.73 3.31 6.67
N MET A 103 -2.63 3.12 7.40
CA MET A 103 -2.60 2.23 8.57
C MET A 103 -3.49 2.77 9.70
N ASP A 104 -3.47 4.08 9.96
CA ASP A 104 -4.34 4.69 10.96
C ASP A 104 -5.82 4.53 10.65
N LYS A 105 -6.22 4.67 9.37
CA LYS A 105 -7.59 4.39 8.91
C LYS A 105 -7.98 2.93 9.16
N ALA A 106 -7.09 1.99 8.85
CA ALA A 106 -7.34 0.56 9.07
C ALA A 106 -7.47 0.24 10.57
N LEU A 107 -6.61 0.82 11.43
CA LEU A 107 -6.69 0.68 12.87
C LEU A 107 -7.98 1.28 13.45
N ALA A 108 -8.39 2.46 12.96
CA ALA A 108 -9.64 3.08 13.36
C ALA A 108 -10.86 2.23 12.99
N ASP A 109 -10.85 1.63 11.80
CA ASP A 109 -11.89 0.74 11.35
C ASP A 109 -11.95 -0.55 12.19
N LEU A 110 -10.79 -1.15 12.50
CA LEU A 110 -10.68 -2.30 13.39
C LEU A 110 -11.23 -1.99 14.79
N ARG A 111 -10.89 -0.82 15.35
CA ARG A 111 -11.41 -0.39 16.67
C ARG A 111 -12.93 -0.20 16.66
N LYS A 112 -13.49 0.27 15.55
CA LYS A 112 -14.93 0.48 15.37
C LYS A 112 -15.71 -0.81 15.17
N ASN A 113 -15.19 -1.74 14.37
CA ASN A 113 -15.90 -2.93 13.93
C ASN A 113 -15.51 -4.21 14.70
N GLY A 114 -14.42 -4.17 15.47
CA GLY A 114 -13.84 -5.34 16.12
C GLY A 114 -13.21 -6.33 15.13
N ASN A 115 -12.83 -7.50 15.64
CA ASN A 115 -12.28 -8.59 14.82
C ASN A 115 -13.40 -9.27 14.01
N LEU A 116 -13.59 -8.83 12.77
CA LEU A 116 -14.53 -9.45 11.85
C LEU A 116 -14.00 -10.81 11.39
N PRO A 117 -14.90 -11.78 11.06
CA PRO A 117 -14.48 -13.08 10.61
C PRO A 117 -13.75 -13.01 9.27
N ILE A 118 -12.60 -13.67 9.15
CA ILE A 118 -11.84 -13.79 7.91
C ILE A 118 -12.67 -14.60 6.90
N PRO A 119 -12.77 -14.19 5.62
CA PRO A 119 -13.42 -14.96 4.57
C PRO A 119 -12.91 -16.41 4.52
N ARG A 120 -13.81 -17.40 4.34
CA ARG A 120 -13.45 -18.82 4.45
C ARG A 120 -12.34 -19.24 3.50
N HIS A 121 -12.37 -18.78 2.26
CA HIS A 121 -11.38 -19.10 1.24
C HIS A 121 -9.96 -18.57 1.57
N LEU A 122 -9.84 -17.57 2.46
CA LEU A 122 -8.55 -17.02 2.90
C LEU A 122 -8.00 -17.67 4.18
N ARG A 123 -8.79 -18.55 4.83
CA ARG A 123 -8.34 -19.22 6.06
C ARG A 123 -7.33 -20.31 5.72
N ASP A 124 -6.40 -20.55 6.64
CA ASP A 124 -5.40 -21.61 6.47
C ASP A 124 -6.09 -23.00 6.31
N GLY A 125 -5.70 -23.71 5.26
CA GLY A 125 -6.16 -25.05 4.92
C GLY A 125 -5.17 -26.17 5.25
N HIS A 126 -4.02 -25.88 5.88
CA HIS A 126 -2.93 -26.85 6.03
C HIS A 126 -2.96 -27.65 7.34
N TYR A 127 -3.77 -27.29 8.32
CA TYR A 127 -3.88 -28.02 9.58
C TYR A 127 -4.95 -29.13 9.54
N ALA A 128 -4.78 -30.15 10.39
CA ALA A 128 -5.73 -31.25 10.48
C ALA A 128 -7.14 -30.75 10.85
N GLY A 129 -8.17 -31.20 10.09
CA GLY A 129 -9.57 -30.76 10.26
C GLY A 129 -9.92 -29.43 9.54
N SER A 130 -8.97 -28.73 8.94
CA SER A 130 -9.23 -27.48 8.22
C SER A 130 -10.19 -27.66 7.03
N LYS A 131 -10.11 -28.81 6.35
CA LYS A 131 -11.00 -29.16 5.22
C LYS A 131 -12.44 -29.41 5.67
N GLU A 132 -12.64 -30.02 6.84
CA GLU A 132 -13.97 -30.26 7.43
C GLU A 132 -14.65 -28.93 7.81
N LEU A 133 -13.86 -27.92 8.19
CA LEU A 133 -14.32 -26.57 8.48
C LEU A 133 -14.57 -25.73 7.21
N GLY A 134 -14.29 -26.28 6.02
CA GLY A 134 -14.43 -25.56 4.74
C GLY A 134 -13.41 -24.43 4.55
N ASN A 135 -12.25 -24.50 5.21
CA ASN A 135 -11.19 -23.53 5.06
C ASN A 135 -10.44 -23.70 3.73
N ALA A 136 -9.95 -22.61 3.17
CA ALA A 136 -9.25 -22.54 1.88
C ALA A 136 -10.04 -23.10 0.68
N GLN A 137 -11.35 -23.41 0.84
CA GLN A 137 -12.20 -23.81 -0.28
C GLN A 137 -12.44 -22.60 -1.19
N ASP A 138 -12.40 -22.86 -2.51
CA ASP A 138 -12.64 -21.87 -3.55
C ASP A 138 -11.64 -20.70 -3.59
N TYR A 139 -10.46 -20.83 -2.96
CA TYR A 139 -9.40 -19.83 -3.12
C TYR A 139 -8.85 -19.87 -4.54
N LEU A 140 -8.92 -18.73 -5.22
CA LEU A 140 -8.37 -18.55 -6.55
C LEU A 140 -6.92 -18.03 -6.43
N TYR A 141 -5.95 -18.86 -6.88
CA TYR A 141 -4.54 -18.51 -6.78
C TYR A 141 -4.13 -17.54 -7.89
N PRO A 142 -3.80 -16.26 -7.58
CA PRO A 142 -3.60 -15.23 -8.59
C PRO A 142 -2.53 -15.56 -9.65
N HIS A 143 -1.45 -16.25 -9.27
CA HIS A 143 -0.39 -16.62 -10.21
C HIS A 143 -0.81 -17.63 -11.28
N SER A 144 -1.94 -18.29 -11.11
CA SER A 144 -2.53 -19.17 -12.15
C SER A 144 -3.36 -18.41 -13.19
N TYR A 145 -3.48 -17.09 -13.05
CA TYR A 145 -4.29 -16.23 -13.90
C TYR A 145 -3.43 -15.21 -14.66
N PRO A 146 -3.90 -14.71 -15.82
CA PRO A 146 -3.21 -13.68 -16.57
C PRO A 146 -2.93 -12.42 -15.72
N CYS A 147 -1.76 -11.82 -15.89
CA CYS A 147 -1.30 -10.67 -15.11
C CYS A 147 -1.22 -10.90 -13.60
N ASN A 148 -1.18 -12.17 -13.16
CA ASN A 148 -1.17 -12.56 -11.74
C ASN A 148 -2.31 -11.92 -10.94
N TRP A 149 -3.49 -11.76 -11.58
CA TRP A 149 -4.65 -11.13 -10.95
C TRP A 149 -5.93 -11.91 -11.24
N VAL A 150 -6.76 -12.05 -10.21
CA VAL A 150 -8.09 -12.65 -10.30
C VAL A 150 -9.04 -11.91 -9.36
N LYS A 151 -10.28 -11.75 -9.80
CA LYS A 151 -11.32 -11.14 -8.96
C LYS A 151 -11.76 -12.10 -7.87
N GLN A 152 -11.44 -11.77 -6.64
CA GLN A 152 -12.02 -12.37 -5.44
C GLN A 152 -12.05 -11.33 -4.32
N ASP A 153 -12.86 -11.55 -3.29
CA ASP A 153 -13.00 -10.61 -2.18
C ASP A 153 -12.02 -11.01 -1.06
N TYR A 154 -11.24 -10.06 -0.57
CA TYR A 154 -10.23 -10.29 0.46
C TYR A 154 -10.62 -9.71 1.82
N LEU A 155 -11.52 -8.74 1.86
CA LEU A 155 -12.01 -8.15 3.10
C LEU A 155 -13.29 -8.86 3.57
N PRO A 156 -13.55 -8.87 4.89
CA PRO A 156 -14.85 -9.29 5.42
C PRO A 156 -16.01 -8.49 4.80
N ASP A 157 -17.17 -9.11 4.61
CA ASP A 157 -18.33 -8.55 3.92
C ASP A 157 -18.74 -7.17 4.45
N LYS A 158 -18.68 -6.97 5.78
CA LYS A 158 -19.07 -5.72 6.44
C LYS A 158 -18.21 -4.53 6.00
N ILE A 159 -16.96 -4.77 5.61
CA ILE A 159 -15.97 -3.75 5.24
C ILE A 159 -15.42 -3.95 3.83
N LYS A 160 -16.12 -4.72 2.99
CA LYS A 160 -15.67 -5.07 1.64
C LYS A 160 -15.32 -3.86 0.74
N ASP A 161 -15.97 -2.74 0.98
CA ASP A 161 -15.78 -1.50 0.21
C ASP A 161 -14.79 -0.53 0.88
N ALA A 162 -14.09 -0.96 1.94
CA ALA A 162 -13.12 -0.11 2.63
C ALA A 162 -11.96 0.27 1.71
N ASN A 163 -11.58 1.55 1.74
CA ASN A 163 -10.44 2.09 1.01
C ASN A 163 -9.55 2.88 1.96
N TYR A 164 -8.49 2.25 2.44
CA TYR A 164 -7.57 2.85 3.41
C TYR A 164 -6.48 3.67 2.72
N PHE A 165 -5.92 3.17 1.62
CA PHE A 165 -4.78 3.79 0.94
C PHE A 165 -5.23 4.71 -0.20
N THR A 166 -4.83 5.97 -0.09
CA THR A 166 -4.95 6.98 -1.15
C THR A 166 -3.54 7.45 -1.48
N PRO A 167 -3.00 7.14 -2.67
CA PRO A 167 -1.66 7.54 -3.06
C PRO A 167 -1.53 9.06 -3.15
N ASN A 168 -0.32 9.55 -2.85
CA ASN A 168 0.09 10.95 -3.05
C ASN A 168 0.83 11.05 -4.40
N GLU A 169 0.75 12.19 -5.05
CA GLU A 169 1.38 12.41 -6.36
C GLU A 169 2.78 13.04 -6.28
N ASN A 170 3.25 13.39 -5.09
CA ASN A 170 4.50 14.13 -4.90
C ASN A 170 5.76 13.34 -5.29
N GLY A 171 5.77 12.02 -5.07
CA GLY A 171 6.89 11.13 -5.39
C GLY A 171 6.68 10.33 -6.67
N LYS A 172 7.76 10.07 -7.44
CA LYS A 172 7.68 9.25 -8.64
C LYS A 172 7.22 7.82 -8.35
N TYR A 173 7.76 7.22 -7.29
CA TYR A 173 7.44 5.83 -6.92
C TYR A 173 5.98 5.71 -6.49
N GLU A 174 5.52 6.58 -5.60
CA GLU A 174 4.13 6.53 -5.12
C GLU A 174 3.12 6.80 -6.23
N ARG A 175 3.44 7.70 -7.16
CA ARG A 175 2.63 7.94 -8.35
C ARG A 175 2.47 6.68 -9.20
N ALA A 176 3.56 5.91 -9.40
CA ALA A 176 3.50 4.64 -10.12
C ALA A 176 2.63 3.61 -9.38
N LEU A 177 2.70 3.54 -8.04
CA LEU A 177 1.79 2.72 -7.23
C LEU A 177 0.34 3.15 -7.39
N GLY A 178 0.07 4.46 -7.41
CA GLY A 178 -1.24 5.03 -7.66
C GLY A 178 -1.82 4.59 -9.00
N MET A 179 -1.05 4.73 -10.08
CA MET A 179 -1.45 4.27 -11.41
C MET A 179 -1.76 2.76 -11.43
N THR A 180 -0.96 1.96 -10.74
CA THR A 180 -1.20 0.52 -10.62
C THR A 180 -2.49 0.22 -9.86
N LYS A 181 -2.71 0.91 -8.74
CA LYS A 181 -3.95 0.80 -7.96
C LYS A 181 -5.18 1.15 -8.79
N ASP A 182 -5.12 2.24 -9.53
CA ASP A 182 -6.23 2.69 -10.39
C ASP A 182 -6.55 1.68 -11.48
N LYS A 183 -5.53 1.08 -12.12
CA LYS A 183 -5.72 -0.01 -13.10
C LYS A 183 -6.45 -1.20 -12.46
N ILE A 184 -6.02 -1.63 -11.27
CA ILE A 184 -6.66 -2.74 -10.54
C ILE A 184 -8.11 -2.38 -10.17
N ASP A 185 -8.37 -1.17 -9.71
CA ASP A 185 -9.71 -0.72 -9.33
C ASP A 185 -10.64 -0.61 -10.57
N GLN A 186 -10.10 -0.23 -11.74
CA GLN A 186 -10.82 -0.28 -13.01
C GLN A 186 -11.17 -1.72 -13.42
N LEU A 187 -10.22 -2.66 -13.30
CA LEU A 187 -10.47 -4.09 -13.57
C LEU A 187 -11.57 -4.64 -12.68
N LYS A 188 -11.57 -4.31 -11.38
CA LYS A 188 -12.63 -4.70 -10.45
C LYS A 188 -14.00 -4.16 -10.89
N LYS A 189 -14.10 -2.86 -11.22
CA LYS A 189 -15.33 -2.22 -11.68
C LYS A 189 -15.84 -2.85 -12.99
N TRP A 190 -14.94 -3.13 -13.92
CA TRP A 190 -15.28 -3.73 -15.21
C TRP A 190 -15.82 -5.15 -15.03
N TRP A 191 -15.22 -5.96 -14.14
CA TRP A 191 -15.70 -7.30 -13.80
C TRP A 191 -17.12 -7.30 -13.24
N TYR A 192 -17.44 -6.35 -12.34
CA TYR A 192 -18.81 -6.19 -11.84
C TYR A 192 -19.82 -5.83 -12.95
N ARG A 193 -19.41 -5.03 -13.93
CA ARG A 193 -20.27 -4.72 -15.10
C ARG A 193 -20.51 -5.96 -15.95
N LEU A 194 -19.48 -6.77 -16.21
CA LEU A 194 -19.63 -8.00 -16.96
C LEU A 194 -20.57 -8.99 -16.26
N GLN A 195 -20.41 -9.19 -14.96
CA GLN A 195 -21.32 -10.08 -14.22
C GLN A 195 -22.78 -9.61 -14.32
N LYS A 196 -23.04 -8.30 -14.23
CA LYS A 196 -24.39 -7.78 -14.44
C LYS A 196 -24.91 -8.06 -15.85
N ILE A 197 -24.09 -7.83 -16.88
CA ILE A 197 -24.47 -8.08 -18.27
C ILE A 197 -24.75 -9.58 -18.49
N MET A 198 -23.88 -10.45 -17.98
CA MET A 198 -24.06 -11.92 -18.07
C MET A 198 -25.31 -12.37 -17.31
N PHE A 199 -25.59 -11.80 -16.14
CA PHE A 199 -26.78 -12.10 -15.36
C PHE A 199 -28.05 -11.64 -16.08
N PHE A 200 -28.07 -10.46 -16.68
CA PHE A 200 -29.19 -9.99 -17.51
C PHE A 200 -29.35 -10.86 -18.77
N SER A 201 -28.24 -11.22 -19.45
CA SER A 201 -28.25 -12.13 -20.59
C SER A 201 -28.83 -13.50 -20.21
N TRP A 202 -28.42 -14.06 -19.05
CA TRP A 202 -28.94 -15.32 -18.53
C TRP A 202 -30.44 -15.23 -18.17
N ILE A 203 -30.90 -14.11 -17.57
CA ILE A 203 -32.33 -13.87 -17.32
C ILE A 203 -33.09 -13.76 -18.64
N PHE A 204 -32.58 -13.02 -19.63
CA PHE A 204 -33.20 -12.90 -20.96
C PHE A 204 -33.22 -14.23 -21.69
N GLN A 205 -32.16 -15.05 -21.63
CA GLN A 205 -32.12 -16.40 -22.20
C GLN A 205 -33.17 -17.30 -21.54
N ASN A 206 -33.31 -17.27 -20.22
CA ASN A 206 -34.30 -18.10 -19.52
C ASN A 206 -35.74 -17.63 -19.75
N LEU A 207 -35.99 -16.31 -19.85
CA LEU A 207 -37.29 -15.74 -20.22
C LEU A 207 -37.64 -16.04 -21.69
N TRP A 208 -36.62 -16.08 -22.57
CA TRP A 208 -36.80 -16.40 -23.99
C TRP A 208 -36.98 -17.91 -24.23
N TYR A 209 -36.29 -18.77 -23.45
CA TYR A 209 -36.45 -20.23 -23.50
C TYR A 209 -37.86 -20.68 -23.10
N TYR A 210 -38.55 -19.91 -22.29
CA TYR A 210 -39.96 -20.16 -21.96
C TYR A 210 -40.92 -19.84 -23.11
N ASN A 211 -40.52 -19.00 -24.06
CA ASN A 211 -41.41 -18.51 -25.14
C ASN A 211 -41.11 -19.06 -26.55
N TYR A 212 -39.97 -19.69 -26.80
CA TYR A 212 -39.63 -20.18 -28.15
C TYR A 212 -38.75 -21.45 -28.12
N ARG A 213 -39.38 -22.60 -28.40
CA ARG A 213 -38.67 -23.82 -28.81
C ARG A 213 -38.17 -23.59 -30.24
N ASN A 214 -36.87 -23.57 -30.48
CA ASN A 214 -36.13 -23.54 -31.73
C ASN A 214 -35.59 -22.17 -32.14
N ALA A 215 -34.40 -21.80 -31.66
CA ALA A 215 -33.45 -21.03 -32.42
C ALA A 215 -32.04 -21.10 -31.78
N VAL A 216 -31.06 -21.22 -32.62
CA VAL A 216 -29.65 -21.48 -32.40
C VAL A 216 -29.01 -20.47 -31.45
N VAL A 217 -28.48 -20.94 -30.35
CA VAL A 217 -27.63 -20.19 -29.42
C VAL A 217 -26.18 -20.48 -29.76
N TYR A 218 -25.63 -19.70 -30.63
CA TYR A 218 -24.17 -19.58 -30.81
C TYR A 218 -23.81 -18.11 -30.92
N ASP A 219 -22.75 -17.68 -30.21
CA ASP A 219 -21.91 -16.57 -30.62
C ASP A 219 -21.76 -15.32 -29.72
N PHE A 220 -22.27 -15.29 -28.49
CA PHE A 220 -22.00 -14.12 -27.64
C PHE A 220 -20.82 -14.28 -26.68
N THR A 221 -20.45 -15.49 -26.32
CA THR A 221 -19.34 -15.77 -25.39
C THR A 221 -17.97 -15.67 -26.05
N LEU A 222 -17.88 -15.91 -27.37
CA LEU A 222 -16.62 -15.91 -28.14
C LEU A 222 -16.21 -14.51 -28.67
N LYS A 223 -17.14 -13.57 -28.81
CA LYS A 223 -16.83 -12.22 -29.32
C LYS A 223 -16.30 -11.24 -28.28
N CYS A 224 -16.51 -11.50 -27.00
CA CYS A 224 -15.96 -10.64 -25.94
C CYS A 224 -14.51 -10.98 -25.54
N TRP A 225 -14.03 -12.19 -25.85
CA TRP A 225 -12.66 -12.62 -25.56
C TRP A 225 -11.56 -11.81 -26.27
N PRO A 226 -11.69 -11.42 -27.55
CA PRO A 226 -10.66 -10.63 -28.22
C PRO A 226 -10.48 -9.23 -27.60
N THR A 227 -11.55 -8.61 -27.12
CA THR A 227 -11.51 -7.27 -26.50
C THR A 227 -10.87 -7.32 -25.12
N ILE A 228 -11.09 -8.40 -24.37
CA ILE A 228 -10.42 -8.68 -23.09
C ILE A 228 -8.91 -8.88 -23.32
N PHE A 229 -8.53 -9.62 -24.35
CA PHE A 229 -7.13 -9.87 -24.73
C PHE A 229 -6.43 -8.58 -25.21
N CYS A 230 -7.14 -7.67 -25.87
CA CYS A 230 -6.57 -6.42 -26.36
C CYS A 230 -6.25 -5.44 -25.20
N ILE A 231 -7.14 -5.34 -24.21
CA ILE A 231 -6.90 -4.49 -23.02
C ILE A 231 -5.74 -5.05 -22.17
N ILE A 232 -5.60 -6.38 -22.09
CA ILE A 232 -4.48 -7.03 -21.40
C ILE A 232 -3.17 -6.88 -22.17
N ARG A 233 -3.22 -6.78 -23.51
CA ARG A 233 -2.03 -6.64 -24.36
C ARG A 233 -1.45 -5.24 -24.34
N GLU A 234 -2.27 -4.20 -24.25
CA GLU A 234 -1.82 -2.80 -24.09
C GLU A 234 -1.18 -2.50 -22.72
N THR A 235 -1.34 -3.40 -21.73
CA THR A 235 -0.67 -3.31 -20.43
C THR A 235 0.69 -4.04 -20.39
N LYS A 236 1.16 -4.64 -21.50
CA LYS A 236 2.45 -5.35 -21.55
C LYS A 236 3.63 -4.45 -21.93
N ASP A 237 3.40 -3.20 -22.31
CA ASP A 237 4.44 -2.25 -22.71
C ASP A 237 4.73 -1.22 -21.59
N PHE A 238 4.94 -1.73 -20.35
CA PHE A 238 5.57 -0.95 -19.28
C PHE A 238 6.44 -1.84 -18.39
#